data_edeb70b6fd6f271892a197f3ba278d0f
#
_entry.id   edeb70b6fd6f271892a197f3ba278d0f
#
_cell.length_a   1.000
_cell.length_b   1.000
_cell.length_c   1.000
_cell.angle_alpha   90.00
_cell.angle_beta   90.00
_cell.angle_gamma   90.00
#
_symmetry.space_group_name_H-M   'P 1'
#
loop_
_entity.id
_entity.type
_entity.pdbx_description
1 polymer ?
#
loop_
_entity_poly.entity_id
_entity_poly.type
_entity_poly.pdbx_seq_one_letter_code
_entity_poly.pdbx_strand_id
1 'polypeptide(L)'
;MNTIGHIFRLTTFGESHGAAIGGVIDGCPSQLKLDFDFIDSELLRRKTAQSSTASQRKESDRVEWLSGLLDGVTLGTPIAFMVRNEDCKPEDYKSLKDVYRPSHADFTYEQKYGFRDWRGGGRASARTTLPIVVAGAIAKQLLKQKGIGFVAEVTEMGDVQQAQKEGDTVGGIVECRITGVPAGLGEPMFGKFSAELAHAMFSLPAVKGFEIGDGFALAKMKGSEANDTFVNRMDLGLEDVRRETNCKENSPLSYVPQSSVKITTLTNHSGGIQGGISNGNDIVFRVAFKPIPSLARPQQTVNRAGEPIEIAVDGRHDVCALPRAVVLVEALAAMVTLDLVIASIPFQSLPLTPKV
;
A
#
# COMPACT_ATOMS: atom_id res chain seq x y z
N MET A 1 -15.50 -0.65 6.00
CA MET A 1 -14.80 0.51 6.56
C MET A 1 -14.09 1.28 5.46
N ASN A 2 -13.89 2.57 5.63
CA ASN A 2 -13.11 3.41 4.69
C ASN A 2 -11.89 4.04 5.38
N THR A 3 -11.51 3.49 6.53
CA THR A 3 -10.39 3.94 7.38
C THR A 3 -9.44 2.78 7.63
N ILE A 4 -8.14 3.03 7.52
CA ILE A 4 -7.03 2.12 7.83
C ILE A 4 -6.05 2.82 8.79
N GLY A 5 -5.34 2.04 9.62
CA GLY A 5 -4.40 2.49 10.65
C GLY A 5 -5.04 2.62 12.03
N HIS A 6 -4.23 2.56 13.07
CA HIS A 6 -4.65 2.67 14.49
C HIS A 6 -4.39 4.07 15.05
N ILE A 7 -3.20 4.61 14.86
CA ILE A 7 -2.76 5.95 15.27
C ILE A 7 -2.63 6.83 14.04
N PHE A 8 -1.75 6.47 13.09
CA PHE A 8 -1.66 7.12 11.80
C PHE A 8 -2.76 6.57 10.89
N ARG A 9 -3.89 7.24 10.85
CA ARG A 9 -5.11 6.76 10.19
C ARG A 9 -5.38 7.53 8.90
N LEU A 10 -5.78 6.79 7.86
CA LEU A 10 -6.29 7.37 6.63
C LEU A 10 -7.75 6.98 6.43
N THR A 11 -8.64 7.95 6.37
CA THR A 11 -10.03 7.79 5.90
C THR A 11 -10.14 8.29 4.48
N THR A 12 -10.58 7.43 3.54
CA THR A 12 -10.74 7.80 2.12
C THR A 12 -12.20 8.05 1.76
N PHE A 13 -12.45 8.98 0.83
CA PHE A 13 -13.77 9.30 0.32
C PHE A 13 -13.76 9.56 -1.19
N GLY A 14 -14.96 9.65 -1.79
CA GLY A 14 -15.18 9.95 -3.19
C GLY A 14 -15.21 8.73 -4.11
N GLU A 15 -15.85 8.87 -5.25
CA GLU A 15 -16.04 7.87 -6.31
C GLU A 15 -15.27 8.25 -7.56
N SER A 16 -14.94 7.27 -8.40
CA SER A 16 -14.15 7.45 -9.62
C SER A 16 -14.69 8.53 -10.56
N HIS A 17 -16.00 8.68 -10.65
CA HIS A 17 -16.71 9.64 -11.49
C HIS A 17 -17.56 10.61 -10.66
N GLY A 18 -17.28 10.75 -9.36
CA GLY A 18 -17.79 11.84 -8.53
C GLY A 18 -16.98 13.12 -8.75
N ALA A 19 -17.31 14.18 -8.03
CA ALA A 19 -16.65 15.48 -8.15
C ALA A 19 -15.15 15.44 -7.80
N ALA A 20 -14.80 14.66 -6.77
CA ALA A 20 -13.43 14.52 -6.28
C ALA A 20 -13.26 13.20 -5.55
N ILE A 21 -12.00 12.81 -5.35
CA ILE A 21 -11.58 11.79 -4.38
C ILE A 21 -10.61 12.43 -3.41
N GLY A 22 -10.56 11.93 -2.19
CA GLY A 22 -9.67 12.51 -1.19
C GLY A 22 -9.51 11.65 0.03
N GLY A 23 -8.84 12.21 1.02
CA GLY A 23 -8.60 11.56 2.29
C GLY A 23 -8.48 12.54 3.45
N VAL A 24 -8.66 12.00 4.63
CA VAL A 24 -8.32 12.66 5.89
C VAL A 24 -7.30 11.78 6.59
N ILE A 25 -6.12 12.33 6.86
CA ILE A 25 -5.08 11.71 7.67
C ILE A 25 -5.19 12.25 9.08
N ASP A 26 -5.36 11.37 10.04
CA ASP A 26 -5.37 11.69 11.47
C ASP A 26 -4.18 11.01 12.16
N GLY A 27 -3.68 11.59 13.27
CA GLY A 27 -2.54 11.06 14.00
C GLY A 27 -1.18 11.30 13.33
N CYS A 28 -1.10 12.18 12.33
CA CYS A 28 0.19 12.62 11.79
C CYS A 28 0.90 13.51 12.80
N PRO A 29 2.18 13.23 13.17
CA PRO A 29 2.95 14.09 14.05
C PRO A 29 3.04 15.53 13.54
N SER A 30 3.06 16.51 14.46
CA SER A 30 3.29 17.91 14.14
C SER A 30 4.74 18.20 13.76
N GLN A 31 5.00 19.37 13.19
CA GLN A 31 6.33 19.92 12.87
C GLN A 31 7.09 19.20 11.73
N LEU A 32 6.42 18.35 10.95
CA LEU A 32 6.98 17.85 9.70
C LEU A 32 6.85 18.93 8.63
N LYS A 33 7.95 19.43 8.08
CA LYS A 33 7.94 20.19 6.84
C LYS A 33 7.71 19.23 5.69
N LEU A 34 6.56 19.32 5.03
CA LEU A 34 6.23 18.47 3.88
C LEU A 34 7.07 18.85 2.67
N ASP A 35 7.64 17.84 2.04
CA ASP A 35 8.21 17.91 0.70
C ASP A 35 7.06 17.58 -0.29
N PHE A 36 6.46 18.61 -0.86
CA PHE A 36 5.37 18.47 -1.82
C PHE A 36 5.85 17.90 -3.16
N ASP A 37 7.07 18.23 -3.58
CA ASP A 37 7.66 17.70 -4.81
C ASP A 37 7.82 16.19 -4.71
N PHE A 38 8.18 15.67 -3.53
CA PHE A 38 8.21 14.24 -3.28
C PHE A 38 6.81 13.62 -3.37
N ILE A 39 5.79 14.24 -2.80
CA ILE A 39 4.40 13.76 -2.89
C ILE A 39 3.94 13.72 -4.36
N ASP A 40 4.21 14.78 -5.11
CA ASP A 40 3.86 14.87 -6.53
C ASP A 40 4.64 13.83 -7.35
N SER A 41 5.89 13.55 -7.01
CA SER A 41 6.68 12.50 -7.65
C SER A 41 6.10 11.09 -7.43
N GLU A 42 5.61 10.78 -6.24
CA GLU A 42 4.94 9.51 -5.94
C GLU A 42 3.59 9.38 -6.69
N LEU A 43 2.84 10.47 -6.79
CA LEU A 43 1.64 10.52 -7.61
C LEU A 43 1.96 10.35 -9.09
N LEU A 44 3.05 10.94 -9.57
CA LEU A 44 3.54 10.77 -10.94
C LEU A 44 3.97 9.31 -11.20
N ARG A 45 4.67 8.65 -10.29
CA ARG A 45 5.02 7.22 -10.38
C ARG A 45 3.75 6.37 -10.58
N ARG A 46 2.68 6.65 -9.83
CA ARG A 46 1.38 5.99 -9.99
C ARG A 46 0.78 6.26 -11.39
N LYS A 47 0.99 7.46 -11.94
CA LYS A 47 0.44 7.91 -13.22
C LYS A 47 1.27 7.44 -14.41
N THR A 48 2.61 7.58 -14.36
CA THR A 48 3.55 7.26 -15.44
C THR A 48 3.78 5.76 -15.61
N ALA A 49 3.36 4.95 -14.65
CA ALA A 49 3.16 3.52 -14.90
C ALA A 49 2.16 3.27 -16.06
N GLN A 50 1.63 4.33 -16.69
CA GLN A 50 0.88 4.35 -17.92
C GLN A 50 1.84 4.24 -19.12
N SER A 51 2.34 3.02 -19.36
CA SER A 51 2.90 2.65 -20.65
C SER A 51 1.80 2.70 -21.73
N SER A 52 2.14 2.46 -23.00
CA SER A 52 1.17 2.35 -24.11
C SER A 52 0.00 1.37 -23.87
N THR A 53 0.07 0.59 -22.79
CA THR A 53 -0.89 -0.45 -22.37
C THR A 53 -1.84 -0.01 -21.24
N ALA A 54 -1.75 1.26 -20.79
CA ALA A 54 -2.54 1.77 -19.68
C ALA A 54 -3.67 2.71 -20.11
N SER A 55 -4.62 2.95 -19.22
CA SER A 55 -5.75 3.87 -19.41
C SER A 55 -5.28 5.25 -19.91
N GLN A 56 -5.94 5.75 -20.96
CA GLN A 56 -5.66 7.06 -21.58
C GLN A 56 -6.30 8.24 -20.80
N ARG A 57 -6.84 8.02 -19.57
CA ARG A 57 -7.44 9.07 -18.76
C ARG A 57 -6.40 10.13 -18.42
N LYS A 58 -6.70 11.40 -18.75
CA LYS A 58 -5.81 12.55 -18.50
C LYS A 58 -6.30 13.31 -17.29
N GLU A 59 -5.66 13.09 -16.17
CA GLU A 59 -5.95 13.80 -14.91
C GLU A 59 -4.71 14.59 -14.48
N SER A 60 -4.90 15.78 -13.92
CA SER A 60 -3.80 16.55 -13.32
C SER A 60 -3.25 15.86 -12.08
N ASP A 61 -4.13 15.20 -11.31
CA ASP A 61 -3.90 14.59 -9.99
C ASP A 61 -3.30 15.59 -8.98
N ARG A 62 -3.62 16.90 -9.14
CA ARG A 62 -3.18 17.95 -8.24
C ARG A 62 -3.90 17.84 -6.91
N VAL A 63 -3.12 17.82 -5.82
CA VAL A 63 -3.66 17.77 -4.46
C VAL A 63 -4.08 19.16 -3.99
N GLU A 64 -5.34 19.30 -3.57
CA GLU A 64 -5.86 20.46 -2.86
C GLU A 64 -5.82 20.16 -1.35
N TRP A 65 -4.99 20.90 -0.60
CA TRP A 65 -4.88 20.77 0.84
C TRP A 65 -5.91 21.64 1.54
N LEU A 66 -6.70 21.06 2.46
CA LEU A 66 -7.86 21.72 3.07
C LEU A 66 -7.63 22.06 4.55
N SER A 67 -6.83 21.27 5.26
CA SER A 67 -6.55 21.47 6.69
C SER A 67 -5.27 20.77 7.14
N GLY A 68 -4.85 20.99 8.39
CA GLY A 68 -3.77 20.28 9.07
C GLY A 68 -2.36 20.78 8.74
N LEU A 69 -2.24 21.83 7.92
CA LEU A 69 -0.97 22.42 7.49
C LEU A 69 -0.94 23.94 7.72
N LEU A 70 0.20 24.46 8.15
CA LEU A 70 0.54 25.87 8.16
C LEU A 70 1.88 26.06 7.46
N ASP A 71 1.91 26.83 6.38
CA ASP A 71 3.13 27.08 5.56
C ASP A 71 3.85 25.78 5.14
N GLY A 72 3.05 24.72 4.89
CA GLY A 72 3.55 23.41 4.51
C GLY A 72 4.14 22.59 5.67
N VAL A 73 3.90 22.98 6.92
CA VAL A 73 4.29 22.24 8.13
C VAL A 73 3.07 21.62 8.77
N THR A 74 3.16 20.35 9.17
CA THR A 74 2.07 19.63 9.82
C THR A 74 1.79 20.20 11.23
N LEU A 75 0.50 20.32 11.58
CA LEU A 75 0.05 20.87 12.86
C LEU A 75 -0.23 19.81 13.93
N GLY A 76 -0.26 18.52 13.56
CA GLY A 76 -0.75 17.45 14.44
C GLY A 76 -2.28 17.32 14.46
N THR A 77 -2.99 18.20 13.77
CA THR A 77 -4.43 18.13 13.56
C THR A 77 -4.74 17.37 12.27
N PRO A 78 -5.99 16.93 12.03
CA PRO A 78 -6.32 16.17 10.84
C PRO A 78 -5.95 16.89 9.55
N ILE A 79 -5.19 16.21 8.68
CA ILE A 79 -4.79 16.68 7.36
C ILE A 79 -5.85 16.22 6.36
N ALA A 80 -6.71 17.13 5.91
CA ALA A 80 -7.69 16.85 4.87
C ALA A 80 -7.16 17.33 3.52
N PHE A 81 -7.38 16.50 2.48
CA PHE A 81 -7.00 16.82 1.11
C PHE A 81 -7.93 16.17 0.11
N MET A 82 -8.00 16.72 -1.10
CA MET A 82 -8.75 16.13 -2.21
C MET A 82 -8.04 16.35 -3.54
N VAL A 83 -8.46 15.56 -4.54
CA VAL A 83 -8.06 15.66 -5.93
C VAL A 83 -9.32 15.68 -6.78
N ARG A 84 -9.46 16.67 -7.65
CA ARG A 84 -10.59 16.79 -8.57
C ARG A 84 -10.57 15.68 -9.62
N ASN A 85 -11.75 15.22 -10.00
CA ASN A 85 -11.93 14.35 -11.16
C ASN A 85 -12.22 15.25 -12.38
N GLU A 86 -11.26 15.35 -13.29
CA GLU A 86 -11.33 16.26 -14.45
C GLU A 86 -11.77 15.55 -15.74
N ASP A 87 -11.30 14.33 -15.96
CA ASP A 87 -11.60 13.52 -17.17
C ASP A 87 -12.64 12.41 -16.85
N CYS A 88 -13.84 12.81 -16.45
CA CYS A 88 -14.97 11.92 -16.21
C CYS A 88 -15.81 11.76 -17.47
N LYS A 89 -16.00 10.52 -17.95
CA LYS A 89 -16.86 10.17 -19.09
C LYS A 89 -17.90 9.12 -18.67
N PRO A 90 -18.97 9.51 -17.99
CA PRO A 90 -20.02 8.57 -17.53
C PRO A 90 -20.68 7.78 -18.64
N GLU A 91 -20.79 8.37 -19.83
CA GLU A 91 -21.42 7.75 -21.01
C GLU A 91 -20.72 6.46 -21.43
N ASP A 92 -19.39 6.36 -21.27
CA ASP A 92 -18.61 5.16 -21.61
C ASP A 92 -19.03 3.92 -20.79
N TYR A 93 -19.77 4.13 -19.70
CA TYR A 93 -20.20 3.06 -18.78
C TYR A 93 -21.72 2.80 -18.80
N LYS A 94 -22.46 3.46 -19.68
CA LYS A 94 -23.94 3.40 -19.71
C LYS A 94 -24.45 2.01 -20.00
N SER A 95 -23.77 1.26 -20.89
CA SER A 95 -24.08 -0.15 -21.20
C SER A 95 -23.86 -1.10 -20.01
N LEU A 96 -23.09 -0.69 -18.99
CA LEU A 96 -22.79 -1.50 -17.82
C LEU A 96 -23.70 -1.20 -16.63
N LYS A 97 -24.66 -0.28 -16.77
CA LYS A 97 -25.54 0.17 -15.69
C LYS A 97 -26.32 -0.99 -15.05
N ASP A 98 -26.90 -1.85 -15.88
CA ASP A 98 -27.77 -2.92 -15.44
C ASP A 98 -27.15 -4.33 -15.62
N VAL A 99 -25.82 -4.38 -15.77
CA VAL A 99 -25.07 -5.62 -16.02
C VAL A 99 -24.01 -5.81 -14.94
N TYR A 100 -23.73 -7.06 -14.57
CA TYR A 100 -22.66 -7.43 -13.64
C TYR A 100 -21.45 -7.92 -14.43
N ARG A 101 -20.35 -7.15 -14.42
CA ARG A 101 -19.09 -7.58 -15.03
C ARG A 101 -18.53 -8.80 -14.30
N PRO A 102 -18.12 -9.87 -14.99
CA PRO A 102 -17.50 -11.03 -14.37
C PRO A 102 -16.32 -10.64 -13.47
N SER A 103 -16.24 -11.20 -12.27
CA SER A 103 -15.15 -10.96 -11.33
C SER A 103 -14.94 -9.50 -10.87
N HIS A 104 -15.85 -8.58 -11.24
CA HIS A 104 -15.87 -7.19 -10.74
C HIS A 104 -16.73 -7.07 -9.48
N ALA A 105 -16.64 -5.96 -8.78
CA ALA A 105 -17.38 -5.70 -7.55
C ALA A 105 -18.83 -5.24 -7.78
N ASP A 106 -19.32 -5.19 -9.01
CA ASP A 106 -20.65 -4.67 -9.37
C ASP A 106 -21.77 -5.33 -8.56
N PHE A 107 -21.82 -6.67 -8.59
CA PHE A 107 -22.83 -7.46 -7.88
C PHE A 107 -22.70 -7.30 -6.35
N THR A 108 -21.50 -7.45 -5.81
CA THR A 108 -21.27 -7.43 -4.36
C THR A 108 -21.56 -6.08 -3.73
N TYR A 109 -21.25 -4.97 -4.44
CA TYR A 109 -21.61 -3.63 -3.99
C TYR A 109 -23.12 -3.41 -3.96
N GLU A 110 -23.80 -3.88 -4.99
CA GLU A 110 -25.25 -3.76 -5.05
C GLU A 110 -25.94 -4.59 -3.97
N GLN A 111 -25.48 -5.82 -3.73
CA GLN A 111 -25.99 -6.66 -2.64
C GLN A 111 -25.74 -6.02 -1.25
N LYS A 112 -24.61 -5.37 -1.07
CA LYS A 112 -24.24 -4.77 0.21
C LYS A 112 -24.96 -3.46 0.50
N TYR A 113 -25.10 -2.60 -0.51
CA TYR A 113 -25.59 -1.23 -0.33
C TYR A 113 -26.98 -1.00 -0.93
N GLY A 114 -27.56 -1.99 -1.64
CA GLY A 114 -28.83 -1.88 -2.35
C GLY A 114 -28.75 -1.03 -3.63
N PHE A 115 -27.66 -0.30 -3.81
CA PHE A 115 -27.41 0.62 -4.92
C PHE A 115 -25.92 0.78 -5.16
N ARG A 116 -25.52 0.98 -6.42
CA ARG A 116 -24.10 1.23 -6.77
C ARG A 116 -23.96 2.39 -7.75
N ASP A 117 -22.83 3.09 -7.68
CA ASP A 117 -22.41 3.98 -8.76
C ASP A 117 -21.79 3.11 -9.87
N TRP A 118 -22.49 2.98 -10.99
CA TRP A 118 -22.05 2.21 -12.14
C TRP A 118 -20.98 2.94 -12.96
N ARG A 119 -20.83 4.25 -12.79
CA ARG A 119 -19.89 5.08 -13.55
C ARG A 119 -18.46 4.78 -13.12
N GLY A 120 -17.66 4.18 -14.01
CA GLY A 120 -16.26 3.84 -13.77
C GLY A 120 -16.00 2.92 -12.57
N GLY A 121 -17.03 2.22 -12.07
CA GLY A 121 -16.91 1.31 -10.93
C GLY A 121 -16.93 1.98 -9.55
N GLY A 122 -17.23 3.30 -9.46
CA GLY A 122 -17.40 4.01 -8.18
C GLY A 122 -16.20 3.83 -7.24
N ARG A 123 -16.47 3.34 -6.01
CA ARG A 123 -15.44 3.04 -4.99
C ARG A 123 -14.58 1.81 -5.32
N ALA A 124 -15.03 0.91 -6.22
CA ALA A 124 -14.23 -0.24 -6.64
C ALA A 124 -13.14 0.11 -7.68
N SER A 125 -13.13 1.34 -8.16
CA SER A 125 -12.15 1.82 -9.14
C SER A 125 -10.76 1.97 -8.53
N ALA A 126 -9.73 1.62 -9.30
CA ALA A 126 -8.32 1.86 -8.92
C ALA A 126 -7.99 3.35 -8.68
N ARG A 127 -8.80 4.29 -9.21
CA ARG A 127 -8.61 5.72 -8.95
C ARG A 127 -8.77 6.07 -7.48
N THR A 128 -9.63 5.37 -6.76
CA THR A 128 -9.87 5.62 -5.31
C THR A 128 -8.69 5.25 -4.42
N THR A 129 -7.62 4.67 -4.98
CA THR A 129 -6.36 4.39 -4.27
C THR A 129 -5.41 5.60 -4.21
N LEU A 130 -5.69 6.69 -4.93
CA LEU A 130 -4.82 7.88 -4.95
C LEU A 130 -4.57 8.47 -3.55
N PRO A 131 -5.55 8.58 -2.64
CA PRO A 131 -5.30 9.05 -1.28
C PRO A 131 -4.31 8.20 -0.49
N ILE A 132 -4.19 6.90 -0.81
CA ILE A 132 -3.19 6.00 -0.20
C ILE A 132 -1.78 6.46 -0.57
N VAL A 133 -1.55 6.88 -1.82
CA VAL A 133 -0.24 7.37 -2.27
C VAL A 133 0.15 8.65 -1.52
N VAL A 134 -0.79 9.59 -1.36
CA VAL A 134 -0.54 10.83 -0.60
C VAL A 134 -0.19 10.54 0.85
N ALA A 135 -0.98 9.71 1.54
CA ALA A 135 -0.71 9.34 2.93
C ALA A 135 0.60 8.55 3.08
N GLY A 136 0.86 7.61 2.16
CA GLY A 136 2.11 6.85 2.12
C GLY A 136 3.33 7.73 1.87
N ALA A 137 3.23 8.75 1.01
CA ALA A 137 4.31 9.70 0.77
C ALA A 137 4.63 10.52 2.02
N ILE A 138 3.62 10.93 2.80
CA ILE A 138 3.83 11.60 4.11
C ILE A 138 4.49 10.63 5.10
N ALA A 139 4.02 9.38 5.17
CA ALA A 139 4.60 8.36 6.03
C ALA A 139 6.08 8.07 5.67
N LYS A 140 6.40 7.96 4.37
CA LYS A 140 7.78 7.79 3.88
C LYS A 140 8.70 8.94 4.31
N GLN A 141 8.21 10.19 4.28
CA GLN A 141 9.00 11.36 4.72
C GLN A 141 9.35 11.30 6.21
N LEU A 142 8.40 10.89 7.06
CA LEU A 142 8.64 10.68 8.49
C LEU A 142 9.64 9.54 8.73
N LEU A 143 9.44 8.41 8.06
CA LEU A 143 10.27 7.21 8.24
C LEU A 143 11.67 7.37 7.65
N LYS A 144 11.84 8.16 6.60
CA LYS A 144 13.15 8.51 6.04
C LYS A 144 14.06 9.18 7.07
N GLN A 145 13.50 9.99 7.97
CA GLN A 145 14.25 10.62 9.09
C GLN A 145 14.83 9.57 10.07
N LYS A 146 14.26 8.34 10.06
CA LYS A 146 14.72 7.19 10.84
C LYS A 146 15.58 6.21 10.04
N GLY A 147 15.88 6.54 8.79
CA GLY A 147 16.62 5.67 7.89
C GLY A 147 15.84 4.45 7.42
N ILE A 148 14.51 4.46 7.54
CA ILE A 148 13.65 3.39 7.02
C ILE A 148 13.29 3.71 5.57
N GLY A 149 13.54 2.74 4.68
CA GLY A 149 13.32 2.85 3.24
C GLY A 149 12.36 1.78 2.71
N PHE A 150 11.75 2.07 1.57
CA PHE A 150 10.77 1.19 0.91
C PHE A 150 11.11 1.09 -0.57
N VAL A 151 11.20 -0.13 -1.08
CA VAL A 151 11.36 -0.43 -2.50
C VAL A 151 10.44 -1.57 -2.86
N ALA A 152 9.61 -1.38 -3.87
CA ALA A 152 8.82 -2.45 -4.44
C ALA A 152 9.06 -2.57 -5.94
N GLU A 153 8.97 -3.79 -6.45
CA GLU A 153 9.15 -4.11 -7.85
C GLU A 153 8.25 -5.26 -8.29
N VAL A 154 8.01 -5.34 -9.59
CA VAL A 154 7.28 -6.46 -10.19
C VAL A 154 8.26 -7.60 -10.39
N THR A 155 8.04 -8.74 -9.72
CA THR A 155 8.89 -9.94 -9.85
C THR A 155 8.34 -10.95 -10.84
N GLU A 156 7.01 -11.00 -10.99
CA GLU A 156 6.34 -11.90 -11.92
C GLU A 156 5.19 -11.16 -12.61
N MET A 157 5.05 -11.36 -13.92
CA MET A 157 3.99 -10.75 -14.71
C MET A 157 3.68 -11.62 -15.92
N GLY A 158 2.39 -11.73 -16.29
CA GLY A 158 1.97 -12.39 -17.52
C GLY A 158 2.42 -11.61 -18.77
N ASP A 159 2.30 -12.24 -19.94
CA ASP A 159 2.66 -11.62 -21.22
C ASP A 159 1.65 -10.51 -21.58
N VAL A 160 2.04 -9.27 -21.28
CA VAL A 160 1.23 -8.07 -21.52
C VAL A 160 0.98 -7.84 -23.02
N GLN A 161 1.98 -8.13 -23.87
CA GLN A 161 1.86 -7.89 -25.31
C GLN A 161 0.87 -8.87 -25.96
N GLN A 162 0.93 -10.14 -25.53
CA GLN A 162 0.00 -11.14 -26.02
C GLN A 162 -1.42 -10.85 -25.50
N ALA A 163 -1.58 -10.54 -24.22
CA ALA A 163 -2.88 -10.18 -23.66
C ALA A 163 -3.51 -8.98 -24.37
N GLN A 164 -2.72 -7.95 -24.68
CA GLN A 164 -3.21 -6.78 -25.40
C GLN A 164 -3.74 -7.12 -26.81
N LYS A 165 -3.04 -8.00 -27.54
CA LYS A 165 -3.49 -8.47 -28.87
C LYS A 165 -4.78 -9.27 -28.80
N GLU A 166 -5.01 -9.99 -27.69
CA GLU A 166 -6.18 -10.83 -27.45
C GLU A 166 -7.36 -10.08 -26.83
N GLY A 167 -7.20 -8.79 -26.49
CA GLY A 167 -8.20 -8.01 -25.75
C GLY A 167 -8.39 -8.50 -24.31
N ASP A 168 -7.36 -9.11 -23.74
CA ASP A 168 -7.32 -9.71 -22.41
C ASP A 168 -6.44 -8.91 -21.44
N THR A 169 -6.28 -9.39 -20.21
CA THR A 169 -5.51 -8.75 -19.14
C THR A 169 -4.63 -9.76 -18.42
N VAL A 170 -3.57 -9.30 -17.76
CA VAL A 170 -2.68 -10.13 -16.96
C VAL A 170 -2.54 -9.62 -15.54
N GLY A 171 -2.27 -10.55 -14.64
CA GLY A 171 -1.87 -10.32 -13.27
C GLY A 171 -0.38 -10.56 -13.07
N GLY A 172 0.03 -10.66 -11.80
CA GLY A 172 1.40 -11.01 -11.41
C GLY A 172 1.67 -10.71 -9.95
N ILE A 173 2.95 -10.60 -9.61
CA ILE A 173 3.43 -10.48 -8.23
C ILE A 173 4.29 -9.21 -8.10
N VAL A 174 4.05 -8.47 -7.02
CA VAL A 174 4.88 -7.35 -6.57
C VAL A 174 5.58 -7.78 -5.29
N GLU A 175 6.91 -7.74 -5.28
CA GLU A 175 7.73 -7.87 -4.06
C GLU A 175 7.98 -6.49 -3.47
N CYS A 176 7.95 -6.39 -2.15
CA CYS A 176 8.33 -5.18 -1.42
C CYS A 176 9.37 -5.51 -0.35
N ARG A 177 10.40 -4.66 -0.29
CA ARG A 177 11.45 -4.68 0.71
C ARG A 177 11.40 -3.41 1.54
N ILE A 178 11.35 -3.57 2.87
CA ILE A 178 11.44 -2.47 3.83
C ILE A 178 12.79 -2.59 4.52
N THR A 179 13.64 -1.58 4.38
CA THR A 179 14.98 -1.56 4.95
C THR A 179 15.06 -0.66 6.17
N GLY A 180 15.99 -0.93 7.08
CA GLY A 180 16.29 -0.07 8.22
C GLY A 180 15.25 -0.13 9.35
N VAL A 181 14.35 -1.09 9.34
CA VAL A 181 13.37 -1.31 10.42
C VAL A 181 14.09 -1.82 11.66
N PRO A 182 13.94 -1.17 12.84
CA PRO A 182 14.53 -1.68 14.07
C PRO A 182 13.86 -3.00 14.51
N ALA A 183 14.57 -3.83 15.26
CA ALA A 183 13.96 -4.95 15.95
C ALA A 183 12.95 -4.45 17.00
N GLY A 184 11.83 -5.18 17.17
CA GLY A 184 10.87 -4.92 18.23
C GLY A 184 9.58 -4.20 17.81
N LEU A 185 9.31 -4.02 16.51
CA LEU A 185 8.03 -3.47 16.04
C LEU A 185 7.02 -4.58 15.74
N GLY A 186 5.79 -4.38 16.19
CA GLY A 186 4.69 -5.32 16.07
C GLY A 186 4.42 -6.06 17.39
N GLU A 187 3.37 -6.87 17.40
CA GLU A 187 2.88 -7.57 18.57
C GLU A 187 2.94 -9.09 18.40
N PRO A 188 3.00 -9.88 19.50
CA PRO A 188 3.11 -11.34 19.38
C PRO A 188 1.81 -12.04 18.95
N MET A 189 0.67 -11.37 18.99
CA MET A 189 -0.63 -11.90 18.57
C MET A 189 -1.33 -10.98 17.57
N PHE A 190 -2.43 -10.36 17.92
CA PHE A 190 -3.39 -9.74 16.98
C PHE A 190 -2.83 -8.54 16.20
N GLY A 191 -1.86 -7.82 16.71
CA GLY A 191 -1.16 -6.72 16.04
C GLY A 191 0.19 -7.13 15.43
N LYS A 192 0.35 -8.38 14.97
CA LYS A 192 1.58 -8.82 14.29
C LYS A 192 1.90 -7.92 13.10
N PHE A 193 3.17 -7.54 12.94
CA PHE A 193 3.57 -6.75 11.79
C PHE A 193 3.16 -7.41 10.46
N SER A 194 3.34 -8.73 10.34
CA SER A 194 2.90 -9.50 9.18
C SER A 194 1.39 -9.44 8.94
N ALA A 195 0.57 -9.47 10.01
CA ALA A 195 -0.87 -9.40 9.92
C ALA A 195 -1.35 -8.01 9.49
N GLU A 196 -0.74 -6.95 10.04
CA GLU A 196 -1.04 -5.56 9.65
C GLU A 196 -0.67 -5.29 8.19
N LEU A 197 0.49 -5.77 7.73
CA LEU A 197 0.88 -5.70 6.33
C LEU A 197 -0.12 -6.45 5.44
N ALA A 198 -0.47 -7.68 5.79
CA ALA A 198 -1.43 -8.49 5.02
C ALA A 198 -2.80 -7.79 4.94
N HIS A 199 -3.32 -7.29 6.07
CA HIS A 199 -4.58 -6.55 6.11
C HIS A 199 -4.55 -5.32 5.20
N ALA A 200 -3.46 -4.55 5.24
CA ALA A 200 -3.28 -3.39 4.38
C ALA A 200 -3.24 -3.78 2.90
N MET A 201 -2.47 -4.81 2.53
CA MET A 201 -2.33 -5.25 1.14
C MET A 201 -3.64 -5.82 0.57
N PHE A 202 -4.38 -6.62 1.35
CA PHE A 202 -5.70 -7.12 0.92
C PHE A 202 -6.77 -6.03 0.79
N SER A 203 -6.52 -4.82 1.28
CA SER A 203 -7.40 -3.66 1.03
C SER A 203 -7.27 -3.10 -0.38
N LEU A 204 -6.19 -3.41 -1.10
CA LEU A 204 -6.00 -2.99 -2.49
C LEU A 204 -6.91 -3.78 -3.44
N PRO A 205 -7.47 -3.12 -4.46
CA PRO A 205 -8.20 -3.82 -5.53
C PRO A 205 -7.29 -4.86 -6.21
N ALA A 206 -7.88 -5.98 -6.61
CA ALA A 206 -7.26 -7.09 -7.32
C ALA A 206 -6.27 -7.95 -6.51
N VAL A 207 -5.91 -7.61 -5.29
CA VAL A 207 -5.07 -8.46 -4.45
C VAL A 207 -5.78 -9.78 -4.11
N LYS A 208 -5.06 -10.90 -4.24
CA LYS A 208 -5.54 -12.27 -4.01
C LYS A 208 -4.60 -13.11 -3.16
N GLY A 209 -3.35 -12.69 -2.98
CA GLY A 209 -2.36 -13.39 -2.18
C GLY A 209 -1.41 -12.43 -1.51
N PHE A 210 -0.91 -12.85 -0.36
CA PHE A 210 0.16 -12.19 0.41
C PHE A 210 1.02 -13.27 1.04
N GLU A 211 2.32 -13.11 0.98
CA GLU A 211 3.26 -13.96 1.70
C GLU A 211 4.45 -13.13 2.18
N ILE A 212 5.07 -13.58 3.26
CA ILE A 212 6.21 -12.92 3.89
C ILE A 212 7.42 -13.84 3.88
N GLY A 213 8.61 -13.30 3.61
CA GLY A 213 9.82 -14.10 3.42
C GLY A 213 9.61 -15.13 2.31
N ASP A 214 9.98 -16.39 2.57
CA ASP A 214 9.80 -17.48 1.62
C ASP A 214 8.35 -17.99 1.54
N GLY A 215 7.46 -17.48 2.38
CA GLY A 215 6.01 -17.66 2.28
C GLY A 215 5.60 -19.13 2.18
N PHE A 216 4.88 -19.50 1.11
CA PHE A 216 4.40 -20.87 0.89
C PHE A 216 5.52 -21.90 0.65
N ALA A 217 6.73 -21.46 0.26
CA ALA A 217 7.85 -22.38 0.09
C ALA A 217 8.28 -23.02 1.42
N LEU A 218 8.17 -22.27 2.54
CA LEU A 218 8.47 -22.78 3.88
C LEU A 218 7.68 -24.04 4.26
N ALA A 219 6.43 -24.16 3.76
CA ALA A 219 5.61 -25.34 4.03
C ALA A 219 6.19 -26.66 3.45
N LYS A 220 7.14 -26.56 2.54
CA LYS A 220 7.82 -27.71 1.89
C LYS A 220 9.22 -27.95 2.44
N MET A 221 9.76 -27.03 3.23
CA MET A 221 11.10 -27.12 3.81
C MET A 221 11.10 -27.93 5.10
N LYS A 222 12.23 -28.52 5.43
CA LYS A 222 12.48 -29.06 6.77
C LYS A 222 12.81 -27.92 7.71
N GLY A 223 12.51 -28.07 9.01
CA GLY A 223 12.80 -27.04 10.02
C GLY A 223 14.27 -26.63 10.06
N SER A 224 15.20 -27.58 9.84
CA SER A 224 16.64 -27.31 9.77
C SER A 224 17.07 -26.47 8.56
N GLU A 225 16.28 -26.46 7.50
CA GLU A 225 16.52 -25.67 6.28
C GLU A 225 15.86 -24.28 6.41
N ALA A 226 14.70 -24.22 7.05
CA ALA A 226 13.88 -23.00 7.20
C ALA A 226 14.32 -22.08 8.35
N ASN A 227 15.14 -22.59 9.30
CA ASN A 227 15.55 -21.81 10.47
C ASN A 227 16.57 -20.73 10.11
N ASP A 228 16.24 -19.49 10.44
CA ASP A 228 17.13 -18.34 10.34
C ASP A 228 18.11 -18.36 11.54
N THR A 229 19.33 -18.83 11.35
CA THR A 229 20.34 -18.95 12.41
C THR A 229 20.83 -17.59 12.87
N PHE A 230 20.73 -17.30 14.16
CA PHE A 230 21.25 -16.08 14.75
C PHE A 230 22.76 -16.05 14.80
N VAL A 231 23.35 -14.92 14.44
CA VAL A 231 24.81 -14.66 14.44
C VAL A 231 25.11 -13.25 14.90
N ASN A 232 26.36 -13.02 15.32
CA ASN A 232 26.81 -11.66 15.59
C ASN A 232 27.07 -10.93 14.25
N ARG A 233 26.56 -9.73 14.12
CA ARG A 233 26.75 -8.89 12.91
C ARG A 233 28.24 -8.64 12.59
N MET A 234 29.08 -8.52 13.60
CA MET A 234 30.53 -8.31 13.44
C MET A 234 31.18 -9.52 12.73
N ASP A 235 30.70 -10.74 12.96
CA ASP A 235 31.23 -11.95 12.33
C ASP A 235 30.95 -11.99 10.81
N LEU A 236 29.97 -11.21 10.35
CA LEU A 236 29.65 -11.04 8.92
C LEU A 236 30.35 -9.83 8.27
N GLY A 237 31.24 -9.13 8.99
CA GLY A 237 31.87 -7.90 8.50
C GLY A 237 30.86 -6.73 8.33
N LEU A 238 29.67 -6.87 8.89
CA LEU A 238 28.66 -5.82 8.92
C LEU A 238 29.01 -4.87 10.07
N GLU A 239 29.75 -3.80 9.77
CA GLU A 239 30.05 -2.77 10.74
C GLU A 239 28.75 -2.24 11.37
N ASP A 240 28.87 -1.84 12.66
CA ASP A 240 27.80 -1.10 13.34
C ASP A 240 27.61 0.23 12.58
N VAL A 241 26.71 0.22 11.61
CA VAL A 241 26.32 1.44 10.93
C VAL A 241 25.55 2.25 11.97
N ARG A 242 26.29 2.94 12.84
CA ARG A 242 25.79 4.11 13.54
C ARG A 242 25.42 5.10 12.43
N ARG A 243 24.22 4.94 11.90
CA ARG A 243 23.65 6.03 11.11
C ARG A 243 23.53 7.17 12.09
N GLU A 244 24.49 8.10 12.00
CA GLU A 244 24.33 9.44 12.53
C GLU A 244 23.13 10.03 11.81
N THR A 245 21.93 9.67 12.28
CA THR A 245 20.74 10.40 11.90
C THR A 245 20.91 11.75 12.57
N ASN A 246 21.15 12.79 11.77
CA ASN A 246 21.02 14.20 12.18
C ASN A 246 19.54 14.48 12.56
N CYS A 247 18.95 13.63 13.40
CA CYS A 247 17.68 13.89 14.03
C CYS A 247 17.94 15.00 15.04
N LYS A 248 17.43 16.19 14.72
CA LYS A 248 17.32 17.24 15.72
C LYS A 248 16.63 16.63 16.95
N GLU A 249 17.16 16.84 18.14
CA GLU A 249 16.68 16.28 19.42
C GLU A 249 15.16 16.50 19.65
N ASN A 250 14.54 17.43 18.92
CA ASN A 250 13.11 17.79 18.97
C ASN A 250 12.26 17.14 17.86
N SER A 251 12.72 16.06 17.19
CA SER A 251 11.86 15.34 16.23
C SER A 251 10.74 14.62 16.98
N PRO A 252 9.48 14.70 16.53
CA PRO A 252 8.36 13.98 17.15
C PRO A 252 8.54 12.45 17.20
N LEU A 253 9.48 11.92 16.43
CA LEU A 253 9.89 10.51 16.43
C LEU A 253 11.32 10.32 17.02
N SER A 254 11.82 11.22 17.86
CA SER A 254 13.19 11.16 18.40
C SER A 254 13.50 9.86 19.15
N TYR A 255 12.50 9.17 19.65
CA TYR A 255 12.62 7.96 20.45
C TYR A 255 12.27 6.67 19.70
N VAL A 256 12.87 6.40 18.57
CA VAL A 256 12.93 5.02 18.04
C VAL A 256 14.30 4.47 18.41
N PRO A 257 14.44 3.36 19.15
CA PRO A 257 15.74 2.79 19.47
C PRO A 257 16.47 2.52 18.17
N GLN A 258 17.58 3.18 17.97
CA GLN A 258 18.57 2.71 17.02
C GLN A 258 19.04 1.36 17.59
N SER A 259 18.78 0.27 16.91
CA SER A 259 19.18 -1.04 17.37
C SER A 259 20.70 -1.08 17.43
N SER A 260 21.27 -0.90 18.62
CA SER A 260 22.64 -1.34 18.94
C SER A 260 22.72 -2.87 18.95
N VAL A 261 21.75 -3.52 18.30
CA VAL A 261 21.62 -4.98 18.30
C VAL A 261 22.75 -5.55 17.44
N LYS A 262 23.69 -6.18 18.12
CA LYS A 262 24.81 -6.90 17.48
C LYS A 262 24.39 -8.24 16.84
N ILE A 263 23.10 -8.56 16.86
CA ILE A 263 22.55 -9.84 16.40
C ILE A 263 21.81 -9.65 15.09
N THR A 264 22.00 -10.57 14.17
CA THR A 264 21.25 -10.69 12.91
C THR A 264 21.06 -12.17 12.61
N THR A 265 20.48 -12.53 11.46
CA THR A 265 20.40 -13.92 11.01
C THR A 265 21.19 -14.13 9.72
N LEU A 266 21.68 -15.38 9.50
CA LEU A 266 22.40 -15.75 8.29
C LEU A 266 21.51 -15.75 7.05
N THR A 267 20.25 -16.14 7.23
CA THR A 267 19.22 -16.22 6.21
C THR A 267 18.06 -15.31 6.60
N ASN A 268 17.11 -15.12 5.72
CA ASN A 268 15.92 -14.31 6.00
C ASN A 268 14.65 -14.99 5.48
N HIS A 269 14.53 -16.29 5.71
CA HIS A 269 13.36 -17.09 5.34
C HIS A 269 12.07 -16.56 5.97
N SER A 270 12.17 -16.04 7.21
CA SER A 270 11.06 -15.40 7.94
C SER A 270 10.69 -14.00 7.42
N GLY A 271 11.44 -13.44 6.46
CA GLY A 271 11.19 -12.13 5.89
C GLY A 271 11.28 -10.97 6.90
N GLY A 272 12.21 -11.02 7.87
CA GLY A 272 12.47 -9.96 8.84
C GLY A 272 11.50 -9.91 10.02
N ILE A 273 10.55 -10.85 10.11
CA ILE A 273 9.52 -10.89 11.17
C ILE A 273 9.50 -12.27 11.82
N GLN A 274 9.71 -12.32 13.13
CA GLN A 274 9.68 -13.53 13.95
C GLN A 274 8.70 -13.34 15.12
N GLY A 275 7.79 -14.29 15.31
CA GLY A 275 6.75 -14.17 16.33
C GLY A 275 5.77 -13.00 16.15
N GLY A 276 5.73 -12.38 14.97
CA GLY A 276 4.93 -11.19 14.68
C GLY A 276 5.66 -9.87 14.86
N ILE A 277 6.92 -9.91 15.28
CA ILE A 277 7.75 -8.76 15.67
C ILE A 277 8.96 -8.68 14.73
N SER A 278 9.34 -7.47 14.31
CA SER A 278 10.53 -7.26 13.49
C SER A 278 11.80 -7.66 14.22
N ASN A 279 12.74 -8.30 13.52
CA ASN A 279 14.00 -8.79 14.07
C ASN A 279 15.23 -7.92 13.70
N GLY A 280 15.03 -6.82 12.96
CA GLY A 280 16.08 -5.91 12.53
C GLY A 280 16.67 -6.21 11.15
N ASN A 281 16.27 -7.29 10.52
CA ASN A 281 16.57 -7.56 9.11
C ASN A 281 15.59 -6.83 8.19
N ASP A 282 15.88 -6.80 6.90
CA ASP A 282 14.95 -6.30 5.90
C ASP A 282 13.65 -7.09 5.97
N ILE A 283 12.52 -6.36 5.96
CA ILE A 283 11.23 -7.00 5.84
C ILE A 283 10.95 -7.20 4.35
N VAL A 284 10.72 -8.47 3.96
CA VAL A 284 10.45 -8.85 2.57
C VAL A 284 9.12 -9.56 2.49
N PHE A 285 8.25 -9.11 1.59
CA PHE A 285 6.94 -9.71 1.35
C PHE A 285 6.52 -9.60 -0.11
N ARG A 286 5.63 -10.47 -0.55
CA ARG A 286 5.09 -10.52 -1.91
C ARG A 286 3.58 -10.42 -1.91
N VAL A 287 3.04 -9.73 -2.93
CA VAL A 287 1.60 -9.49 -3.11
C VAL A 287 1.18 -9.93 -4.50
N ALA A 288 0.24 -10.88 -4.57
CA ALA A 288 -0.28 -11.39 -5.82
C ALA A 288 -1.54 -10.62 -6.25
N PHE A 289 -1.52 -10.11 -7.47
CA PHE A 289 -2.62 -9.39 -8.11
C PHE A 289 -3.24 -10.23 -9.21
N LYS A 290 -4.57 -10.41 -9.18
CA LYS A 290 -5.28 -11.04 -10.29
C LYS A 290 -5.34 -10.12 -11.50
N PRO A 291 -5.61 -10.66 -12.71
CA PRO A 291 -5.93 -9.87 -13.89
C PRO A 291 -7.12 -8.92 -13.66
N ILE A 292 -7.13 -7.81 -14.41
CA ILE A 292 -8.23 -6.84 -14.37
C ILE A 292 -9.48 -7.47 -15.02
N PRO A 293 -10.67 -7.38 -14.40
CA PRO A 293 -11.85 -8.09 -14.89
C PRO A 293 -12.55 -7.44 -16.09
N SER A 294 -12.17 -6.21 -16.47
CA SER A 294 -12.74 -5.52 -17.62
C SER A 294 -11.95 -5.87 -18.88
N LEU A 295 -12.52 -6.75 -19.72
CA LEU A 295 -11.89 -7.24 -20.93
C LEU A 295 -12.51 -6.60 -22.18
N ALA A 296 -11.69 -6.37 -23.21
CA ALA A 296 -12.15 -5.91 -24.52
C ALA A 296 -12.70 -7.04 -25.41
N ARG A 297 -12.70 -8.29 -24.89
CA ARG A 297 -13.24 -9.46 -25.57
C ARG A 297 -14.60 -9.85 -25.00
N PRO A 298 -15.48 -10.54 -25.80
CA PRO A 298 -16.78 -10.99 -25.33
C PRO A 298 -16.71 -11.89 -24.09
N GLN A 299 -17.56 -11.62 -23.11
CA GLN A 299 -17.71 -12.39 -21.88
C GLN A 299 -19.19 -12.67 -21.61
N GLN A 300 -19.51 -13.89 -21.22
CA GLN A 300 -20.85 -14.26 -20.78
C GLN A 300 -21.08 -13.81 -19.34
N THR A 301 -22.23 -13.20 -19.06
CA THR A 301 -22.64 -12.75 -17.73
C THR A 301 -24.16 -12.70 -17.62
N VAL A 302 -24.67 -12.02 -16.59
CA VAL A 302 -26.10 -11.75 -16.43
C VAL A 302 -26.37 -10.28 -16.17
N ASN A 303 -27.55 -9.83 -16.53
CA ASN A 303 -28.08 -8.53 -16.13
C ASN A 303 -28.69 -8.57 -14.70
N ARG A 304 -29.23 -7.46 -14.24
CA ARG A 304 -29.87 -7.34 -12.90
C ARG A 304 -31.11 -8.23 -12.74
N ALA A 305 -31.76 -8.61 -13.81
CA ALA A 305 -32.91 -9.56 -13.79
C ALA A 305 -32.44 -11.03 -13.77
N GLY A 306 -31.14 -11.31 -13.85
CA GLY A 306 -30.60 -12.67 -13.92
C GLY A 306 -30.62 -13.26 -15.34
N GLU A 307 -30.92 -12.47 -16.36
CA GLU A 307 -30.98 -12.93 -17.74
C GLU A 307 -29.55 -12.98 -18.34
N PRO A 308 -29.21 -14.06 -19.07
CA PRO A 308 -27.92 -14.19 -19.73
C PRO A 308 -27.69 -13.07 -20.75
N ILE A 309 -26.48 -12.50 -20.74
CA ILE A 309 -26.05 -11.46 -21.66
C ILE A 309 -24.57 -11.61 -21.97
N GLU A 310 -24.18 -11.26 -23.18
CA GLU A 310 -22.78 -11.13 -23.56
C GLU A 310 -22.35 -9.67 -23.49
N ILE A 311 -21.18 -9.41 -22.89
CA ILE A 311 -20.59 -8.08 -22.83
C ILE A 311 -19.15 -8.10 -23.31
N ALA A 312 -18.73 -7.03 -23.98
CA ALA A 312 -17.35 -6.63 -24.14
C ALA A 312 -17.23 -5.24 -23.52
N VAL A 313 -16.18 -5.00 -22.75
CA VAL A 313 -16.01 -3.68 -22.11
C VAL A 313 -15.13 -2.86 -23.03
N ASP A 314 -15.77 -2.09 -23.91
CA ASP A 314 -15.10 -1.10 -24.74
C ASP A 314 -14.65 0.06 -23.87
N GLY A 315 -13.39 0.51 -24.03
CA GLY A 315 -12.91 1.65 -23.29
C GLY A 315 -11.41 1.60 -22.94
N ARG A 316 -10.99 2.57 -22.15
CA ARG A 316 -9.59 2.79 -21.77
C ARG A 316 -9.25 2.01 -20.52
N HIS A 317 -9.06 0.69 -20.65
CA HIS A 317 -8.70 -0.19 -19.53
C HIS A 317 -7.22 -0.54 -19.56
N ASP A 318 -6.64 -0.68 -18.37
CA ASP A 318 -5.27 -1.17 -18.23
C ASP A 318 -5.23 -2.66 -18.59
N VAL A 319 -4.27 -3.08 -19.39
CA VAL A 319 -4.00 -4.51 -19.63
C VAL A 319 -3.35 -5.16 -18.42
N CYS A 320 -2.58 -4.37 -17.65
CA CYS A 320 -1.93 -4.80 -16.43
C CYS A 320 -1.93 -3.68 -15.37
N ALA A 321 -2.33 -4.00 -14.13
CA ALA A 321 -2.37 -3.04 -13.04
C ALA A 321 -1.04 -2.94 -12.27
N LEU A 322 -0.11 -3.89 -12.44
CA LEU A 322 1.09 -4.03 -11.60
C LEU A 322 1.98 -2.79 -11.57
N PRO A 323 2.26 -2.10 -12.69
CA PRO A 323 3.10 -0.90 -12.63
C PRO A 323 2.56 0.18 -11.67
N ARG A 324 1.21 0.30 -11.56
CA ARG A 324 0.58 1.21 -10.60
C ARG A 324 0.53 0.64 -9.20
N ALA A 325 0.51 -0.69 -9.06
CA ALA A 325 0.45 -1.36 -7.78
C ALA A 325 1.73 -1.19 -6.97
N VAL A 326 2.89 -1.10 -7.62
CA VAL A 326 4.20 -0.91 -6.96
C VAL A 326 4.18 0.23 -5.96
N VAL A 327 3.79 1.43 -6.37
CA VAL A 327 3.76 2.60 -5.48
C VAL A 327 2.69 2.47 -4.38
N LEU A 328 1.59 1.76 -4.65
CA LEU A 328 0.54 1.51 -3.65
C LEU A 328 1.00 0.54 -2.57
N VAL A 329 1.74 -0.51 -2.95
CA VAL A 329 2.33 -1.47 -2.02
C VAL A 329 3.33 -0.77 -1.11
N GLU A 330 4.24 0.05 -1.67
CA GLU A 330 5.17 0.86 -0.86
C GLU A 330 4.43 1.84 0.07
N ALA A 331 3.38 2.50 -0.43
CA ALA A 331 2.62 3.49 0.35
C ALA A 331 1.94 2.86 1.57
N LEU A 332 1.27 1.72 1.39
CA LEU A 332 0.64 1.00 2.50
C LEU A 332 1.68 0.40 3.45
N ALA A 333 2.79 -0.12 2.93
CA ALA A 333 3.89 -0.59 3.77
C ALA A 333 4.44 0.53 4.66
N ALA A 334 4.60 1.75 4.11
CA ALA A 334 5.05 2.90 4.87
C ALA A 334 4.02 3.32 5.93
N MET A 335 2.73 3.34 5.61
CA MET A 335 1.67 3.68 6.58
C MET A 335 1.64 2.68 7.75
N VAL A 336 1.68 1.37 7.46
CA VAL A 336 1.71 0.32 8.50
C VAL A 336 2.96 0.45 9.36
N THR A 337 4.12 0.61 8.74
CA THR A 337 5.39 0.75 9.47
C THR A 337 5.37 2.00 10.37
N LEU A 338 4.88 3.14 9.88
CA LEU A 338 4.76 4.36 10.67
C LEU A 338 3.82 4.19 11.85
N ASP A 339 2.68 3.55 11.64
CA ASP A 339 1.68 3.29 12.68
C ASP A 339 2.29 2.46 13.83
N LEU A 340 3.01 1.38 13.49
CA LEU A 340 3.72 0.56 14.48
C LEU A 340 4.86 1.30 15.17
N VAL A 341 5.62 2.14 14.45
CA VAL A 341 6.67 2.98 15.03
C VAL A 341 6.07 3.94 16.06
N ILE A 342 4.98 4.62 15.74
CA ILE A 342 4.32 5.55 16.67
C ILE A 342 3.76 4.78 17.89
N ALA A 343 3.14 3.62 17.66
CA ALA A 343 2.59 2.78 18.74
C ALA A 343 3.67 2.27 19.71
N SER A 344 4.91 2.07 19.26
CA SER A 344 6.01 1.58 20.09
C SER A 344 6.60 2.62 21.04
N ILE A 345 6.37 3.91 20.80
CA ILE A 345 6.97 5.02 21.58
C ILE A 345 6.60 4.96 23.09
N PRO A 346 5.34 4.74 23.50
CA PRO A 346 4.97 4.73 24.92
C PRO A 346 5.64 3.62 25.74
N PHE A 347 5.83 2.44 25.18
CA PHE A 347 6.43 1.29 25.87
C PHE A 347 7.92 1.49 26.17
N GLN A 348 8.61 2.27 25.36
CA GLN A 348 10.04 2.50 25.44
C GLN A 348 10.39 3.70 26.32
N SER A 349 9.43 4.61 26.55
CA SER A 349 9.62 5.84 27.31
C SER A 349 9.25 5.72 28.81
N LEU A 350 8.61 4.64 29.22
CA LEU A 350 8.30 4.37 30.61
C LEU A 350 9.54 3.86 31.35
N PRO A 351 10.16 4.61 32.28
CA PRO A 351 11.25 4.09 33.11
C PRO A 351 10.68 3.01 34.03
N LEU A 352 10.87 1.74 33.66
CA LEU A 352 10.41 0.58 34.42
C LEU A 352 11.37 0.18 35.57
N THR A 353 12.35 0.99 35.90
CA THR A 353 13.19 0.72 37.05
C THR A 353 12.75 1.57 38.23
N PRO A 354 12.22 0.98 39.31
CA PRO A 354 12.32 1.61 40.61
C PRO A 354 13.81 1.78 40.87
N LYS A 355 14.25 3.01 41.11
CA LYS A 355 15.54 3.23 41.74
C LYS A 355 15.41 2.60 43.13
N VAL A 356 15.98 1.43 43.33
CA VAL A 356 16.25 0.86 44.69
C VAL A 356 17.42 1.61 45.27
#